data_7e3364d13d55dde6183f86b41d3eb759
#
_entry.id   7e3364d13d55dde6183f86b41d3eb759
#
_cell.length_a   1.000
_cell.length_b   1.000
_cell.length_c   1.000
_cell.angle_alpha   90.00
_cell.angle_beta   90.00
_cell.angle_gamma   90.00
#
_symmetry.space_group_name_H-M   'P 1'
#
loop_
_entity.id
_entity.type
_entity.pdbx_description
1 polymer ?
#
loop_
_entity_poly.entity_id
_entity_poly.type
_entity_poly.pdbx_seq_one_letter_code
_entity_poly.pdbx_strand_id
1 'polypeptide(L)'
;SGSNAKFLSVMDLDVRDGRVADYQYRLLPIFANLLPPDPQMTSLIETVREPFKQQLETELATTETTLYRRGNFMGSFDQVIVDALIEVRGADIAFSPGFRWGTSLLPGDPITVERLMDQTGITYPKSTLNEMTGEMIKLVLEDIADNLFNPDPYYQMGGDMVRVGGLRYAIDPGAPIGERLSDLELNGKPLDPGRTYKVAG
;
A
#
# COMPACT_ATOMS: atom_id res chain seq x y z
N SER A 1 -7.49 1.18 15.53
CA SER A 1 -6.86 -0.05 16.01
C SER A 1 -5.72 -0.59 15.15
N GLY A 2 -5.51 -0.19 13.94
CA GLY A 2 -4.41 -0.65 13.08
C GLY A 2 -4.65 -2.02 12.41
N SER A 3 -3.92 -2.28 11.33
CA SER A 3 -3.94 -3.55 10.59
C SER A 3 -3.20 -4.66 11.35
N ASN A 4 -3.53 -5.92 11.04
CA ASN A 4 -2.84 -7.12 11.55
C ASN A 4 -2.80 -7.20 13.09
N ALA A 5 -3.87 -6.79 13.75
CA ALA A 5 -4.01 -6.82 15.22
C ALA A 5 -2.85 -6.16 16.00
N LYS A 6 -2.21 -5.15 15.42
CA LYS A 6 -1.07 -4.45 16.07
C LYS A 6 -1.47 -3.72 17.35
N PHE A 7 -2.75 -3.37 17.47
CA PHE A 7 -3.29 -2.67 18.63
C PHE A 7 -4.62 -3.26 19.05
N LEU A 8 -4.84 -3.35 20.36
CA LEU A 8 -6.12 -3.68 20.99
C LEU A 8 -6.73 -2.41 21.54
N SER A 9 -7.92 -2.07 21.06
CA SER A 9 -8.73 -0.98 21.63
C SER A 9 -9.53 -1.51 22.81
N VAL A 10 -9.40 -0.86 23.95
CA VAL A 10 -10.20 -1.15 25.17
C VAL A 10 -11.00 0.09 25.51
N MET A 11 -12.31 -0.08 25.66
CA MET A 11 -13.22 1.00 26.03
C MET A 11 -14.06 0.56 27.22
N ASP A 12 -13.90 1.24 28.32
CA ASP A 12 -14.72 1.07 29.53
C ASP A 12 -15.82 2.15 29.52
N LEU A 13 -17.08 1.72 29.59
CA LEU A 13 -18.24 2.62 29.53
C LEU A 13 -18.91 2.72 30.92
N ASP A 14 -19.14 3.93 31.42
CA ASP A 14 -20.04 4.19 32.53
C ASP A 14 -21.45 4.43 31.96
N VAL A 15 -22.35 3.51 32.21
CA VAL A 15 -23.74 3.58 31.71
C VAL A 15 -24.69 3.88 32.85
N ARG A 16 -25.40 5.00 32.78
CA ARG A 16 -26.43 5.41 33.76
C ARG A 16 -27.72 5.72 33.04
N ASP A 17 -28.83 5.18 33.54
CA ASP A 17 -30.18 5.37 32.98
C ASP A 17 -30.25 5.09 31.49
N GLY A 18 -29.57 4.03 31.01
CA GLY A 18 -29.53 3.61 29.60
C GLY A 18 -28.74 4.54 28.67
N ARG A 19 -27.93 5.45 29.22
CA ARG A 19 -27.07 6.37 28.48
C ARG A 19 -25.62 6.26 28.94
N VAL A 20 -24.70 6.41 28.01
CA VAL A 20 -23.27 6.52 28.35
C VAL A 20 -23.03 7.85 29.00
N ALA A 21 -22.72 7.83 30.32
CA ALA A 21 -22.43 9.00 31.12
C ALA A 21 -20.94 9.40 31.04
N ASP A 22 -20.05 8.41 30.90
CA ASP A 22 -18.62 8.62 30.77
C ASP A 22 -17.97 7.42 30.07
N TYR A 23 -16.75 7.58 29.59
CA TYR A 23 -15.97 6.49 29.02
C TYR A 23 -14.47 6.67 29.24
N GLN A 24 -13.77 5.57 29.30
CA GLN A 24 -12.31 5.55 29.27
C GLN A 24 -11.85 4.73 28.08
N TYR A 25 -10.91 5.28 27.29
CA TYR A 25 -10.36 4.62 26.14
C TYR A 25 -8.87 4.39 26.29
N ARG A 26 -8.43 3.17 25.95
CA ARG A 26 -7.01 2.79 25.93
C ARG A 26 -6.69 2.08 24.63
N LEU A 27 -5.57 2.44 24.03
CA LEU A 27 -5.03 1.74 22.88
C LEU A 27 -3.77 0.99 23.30
N LEU A 28 -3.86 -0.32 23.39
CA LEU A 28 -2.77 -1.19 23.82
C LEU A 28 -2.00 -1.74 22.62
N PRO A 29 -0.70 -1.46 22.49
CA PRO A 29 0.12 -2.09 21.47
C PRO A 29 0.31 -3.58 21.78
N ILE A 30 0.21 -4.42 20.77
CA ILE A 30 0.39 -5.87 20.88
C ILE A 30 1.78 -6.23 20.34
N PHE A 31 2.65 -6.65 21.23
CA PHE A 31 4.00 -7.11 20.90
C PHE A 31 4.01 -8.63 20.92
N ALA A 32 3.87 -9.25 19.75
CA ALA A 32 3.77 -10.70 19.62
C ALA A 32 4.98 -11.46 20.21
N ASN A 33 6.15 -10.85 20.25
CA ASN A 33 7.36 -11.41 20.84
C ASN A 33 7.43 -11.31 22.38
N LEU A 34 6.52 -10.54 23.00
CA LEU A 34 6.45 -10.37 24.46
C LEU A 34 5.27 -11.11 25.11
N LEU A 35 4.34 -11.60 24.30
CA LEU A 35 3.14 -12.28 24.77
C LEU A 35 3.23 -13.78 24.43
N PRO A 36 2.93 -14.69 25.39
CA PRO A 36 2.80 -16.09 25.05
C PRO A 36 1.60 -16.29 24.11
N PRO A 37 1.78 -17.01 22.98
CA PRO A 37 0.68 -17.31 22.08
C PRO A 37 -0.34 -18.25 22.76
N ASP A 38 -1.61 -18.12 22.41
CA ASP A 38 -2.64 -19.05 22.82
C ASP A 38 -2.40 -20.44 22.18
N PRO A 39 -2.30 -21.54 22.96
CA PRO A 39 -1.95 -22.84 22.43
C PRO A 39 -2.99 -23.41 21.46
N GLN A 40 -4.29 -23.15 21.67
CA GLN A 40 -5.34 -23.66 20.80
C GLN A 40 -5.32 -22.94 19.46
N MET A 41 -5.13 -21.61 19.48
CA MET A 41 -5.00 -20.80 18.27
C MET A 41 -3.73 -21.19 17.50
N THR A 42 -2.62 -21.41 18.19
CA THR A 42 -1.37 -21.88 17.56
C THR A 42 -1.58 -23.20 16.82
N SER A 43 -2.20 -24.19 17.48
CA SER A 43 -2.49 -25.49 16.86
C SER A 43 -3.44 -25.37 15.67
N LEU A 44 -4.45 -24.50 15.75
CA LEU A 44 -5.34 -24.25 14.64
C LEU A 44 -4.60 -23.64 13.43
N ILE A 45 -3.76 -22.64 13.69
CA ILE A 45 -2.95 -21.97 12.64
C ILE A 45 -2.01 -23.01 11.99
N GLU A 46 -1.32 -23.81 12.78
CA GLU A 46 -0.43 -24.86 12.27
C GLU A 46 -1.19 -25.85 11.37
N THR A 47 -2.36 -26.31 11.81
CA THR A 47 -3.20 -27.25 11.04
C THR A 47 -3.63 -26.63 9.70
N VAL A 48 -4.06 -25.37 9.70
CA VAL A 48 -4.51 -24.68 8.47
C VAL A 48 -3.34 -24.42 7.51
N ARG A 49 -2.15 -24.13 8.05
CA ARG A 49 -0.95 -23.80 7.26
C ARG A 49 -0.23 -25.02 6.70
N GLU A 50 -0.36 -26.18 7.35
CA GLU A 50 0.41 -27.38 7.00
C GLU A 50 0.39 -27.74 5.51
N PRO A 51 -0.76 -27.73 4.79
CA PRO A 51 -0.79 -28.05 3.35
C PRO A 51 -0.01 -27.07 2.47
N PHE A 52 0.24 -25.86 2.96
CA PHE A 52 0.87 -24.77 2.22
C PHE A 52 2.27 -24.42 2.74
N LYS A 53 2.71 -25.05 3.82
CA LYS A 53 3.92 -24.67 4.54
C LYS A 53 5.15 -24.60 3.64
N GLN A 54 5.41 -25.65 2.86
CA GLN A 54 6.54 -25.68 1.95
C GLN A 54 6.54 -24.53 0.96
N GLN A 55 5.37 -24.19 0.39
CA GLN A 55 5.23 -23.08 -0.55
C GLN A 55 5.43 -21.72 0.14
N LEU A 56 4.79 -21.53 1.29
CA LEU A 56 4.82 -20.27 2.02
C LEU A 56 6.21 -19.93 2.55
N GLU A 57 6.96 -20.94 3.00
CA GLU A 57 8.30 -20.79 3.57
C GLU A 57 9.41 -20.76 2.51
N THR A 58 9.07 -20.95 1.21
CA THR A 58 10.06 -20.87 0.14
C THR A 58 10.69 -19.48 0.12
N GLU A 59 11.99 -19.42 0.33
CA GLU A 59 12.78 -18.19 0.26
C GLU A 59 13.06 -17.82 -1.21
N LEU A 60 12.74 -16.60 -1.59
CA LEU A 60 12.93 -16.05 -2.93
C LEU A 60 14.19 -15.20 -3.02
N ALA A 61 14.49 -14.45 -1.96
CA ALA A 61 15.62 -13.54 -1.87
C ALA A 61 15.85 -13.12 -0.42
N THR A 62 16.93 -12.38 -0.18
CA THR A 62 17.20 -11.67 1.08
C THR A 62 17.30 -10.18 0.79
N THR A 63 16.72 -9.34 1.64
CA THR A 63 16.81 -7.89 1.45
C THR A 63 18.05 -7.30 2.11
N GLU A 64 18.72 -6.36 1.42
CA GLU A 64 19.84 -5.58 1.97
C GLU A 64 19.38 -4.28 2.64
N THR A 65 18.14 -3.86 2.38
CA THR A 65 17.57 -2.61 2.88
C THR A 65 16.21 -2.85 3.53
N THR A 66 15.70 -1.86 4.27
CA THR A 66 14.33 -1.95 4.79
C THR A 66 13.33 -1.86 3.65
N LEU A 67 12.49 -2.89 3.50
CA LEU A 67 11.38 -2.91 2.55
C LEU A 67 10.05 -2.70 3.28
N TYR A 68 9.23 -1.77 2.78
CA TYR A 68 7.94 -1.41 3.37
C TYR A 68 7.00 -0.79 2.34
N ARG A 69 5.70 -0.85 2.61
CA ARG A 69 4.62 -0.21 1.83
C ARG A 69 3.91 0.89 2.62
N ARG A 70 4.63 1.62 3.47
CA ARG A 70 4.06 2.66 4.33
C ARG A 70 4.62 4.01 3.93
N GLY A 71 3.82 4.83 3.41
CA GLY A 71 4.13 6.16 2.94
C GLY A 71 2.99 6.63 2.06
N ASN A 72 2.71 7.92 2.05
CA ASN A 72 1.56 8.43 1.30
C ASN A 72 1.80 8.39 -0.22
N PHE A 73 3.04 8.37 -0.65
CA PHE A 73 3.41 8.38 -2.07
C PHE A 73 4.12 7.09 -2.51
N MET A 74 5.15 6.65 -1.80
CA MET A 74 5.95 5.51 -2.17
C MET A 74 6.60 4.87 -0.95
N GLY A 75 6.60 3.54 -0.87
CA GLY A 75 7.44 2.76 0.01
C GLY A 75 8.50 2.01 -0.80
N SER A 76 9.56 1.53 -0.14
CA SER A 76 10.62 0.79 -0.83
C SER A 76 10.16 -0.52 -1.44
N PHE A 77 9.14 -1.19 -0.85
CA PHE A 77 8.55 -2.38 -1.46
C PHE A 77 7.63 -2.02 -2.64
N ASP A 78 6.99 -0.84 -2.62
CA ASP A 78 6.23 -0.36 -3.77
C ASP A 78 7.11 -0.20 -5.00
N GLN A 79 8.38 0.25 -4.82
CA GLN A 79 9.34 0.36 -5.92
C GLN A 79 9.60 -1.01 -6.55
N VAL A 80 9.80 -2.06 -5.75
CA VAL A 80 9.97 -3.43 -6.25
C VAL A 80 8.76 -3.87 -7.08
N ILE A 81 7.54 -3.56 -6.61
CA ILE A 81 6.31 -3.92 -7.32
C ILE A 81 6.20 -3.21 -8.68
N VAL A 82 6.42 -1.89 -8.72
CA VAL A 82 6.27 -1.13 -9.97
C VAL A 82 7.39 -1.45 -10.96
N ASP A 83 8.61 -1.72 -10.49
CA ASP A 83 9.71 -2.16 -11.34
C ASP A 83 9.42 -3.54 -11.95
N ALA A 84 8.89 -4.48 -11.15
CA ALA A 84 8.48 -5.79 -11.65
C ALA A 84 7.34 -5.69 -12.68
N LEU A 85 6.36 -4.80 -12.46
CA LEU A 85 5.29 -4.56 -13.44
C LEU A 85 5.84 -4.03 -14.76
N ILE A 86 6.77 -3.08 -14.73
CA ILE A 86 7.41 -2.53 -15.93
C ILE A 86 8.16 -3.64 -16.67
N GLU A 87 9.01 -4.38 -15.98
CA GLU A 87 9.85 -5.42 -16.57
C GLU A 87 9.03 -6.57 -17.17
N VAL A 88 8.11 -7.14 -16.36
CA VAL A 88 7.33 -8.33 -16.76
C VAL A 88 6.31 -8.00 -17.85
N ARG A 89 5.73 -6.80 -17.84
CA ARG A 89 4.72 -6.38 -18.82
C ARG A 89 5.30 -5.63 -20.02
N GLY A 90 6.59 -5.27 -19.99
CA GLY A 90 7.22 -4.44 -21.04
C GLY A 90 6.53 -3.07 -21.14
N ALA A 91 6.22 -2.46 -20.00
CA ALA A 91 5.53 -1.18 -19.91
C ALA A 91 6.52 -0.01 -19.84
N ASP A 92 6.06 1.18 -20.22
CA ASP A 92 6.80 2.42 -20.05
C ASP A 92 6.63 2.97 -18.61
N ILE A 93 5.42 2.79 -18.06
CA ILE A 93 4.97 3.31 -16.77
C ILE A 93 4.21 2.19 -16.06
N ALA A 94 4.31 2.14 -14.73
CA ALA A 94 3.49 1.28 -13.91
C ALA A 94 2.71 2.07 -12.87
N PHE A 95 1.47 1.64 -12.64
CA PHE A 95 0.64 2.08 -11.53
C PHE A 95 0.34 0.90 -10.61
N SER A 96 0.50 1.10 -9.31
CA SER A 96 0.10 0.13 -8.31
C SER A 96 -0.74 0.83 -7.25
N PRO A 97 -1.82 0.22 -6.76
CA PRO A 97 -2.66 0.83 -5.74
C PRO A 97 -1.88 1.26 -4.50
N GLY A 98 -2.24 2.42 -3.96
CA GLY A 98 -1.61 2.99 -2.78
C GLY A 98 -2.10 2.33 -1.50
N PHE A 99 -1.49 1.23 -1.09
CA PHE A 99 -1.81 0.53 0.14
C PHE A 99 -0.71 0.68 1.19
N ARG A 100 -1.11 0.73 2.46
CA ARG A 100 -0.22 0.84 3.61
C ARG A 100 -0.30 -0.38 4.52
N TRP A 101 -0.50 -1.55 3.98
CA TRP A 101 -0.51 -2.80 4.74
C TRP A 101 0.77 -3.61 4.59
N GLY A 102 0.77 -4.80 5.10
CA GLY A 102 1.91 -5.67 5.16
C GLY A 102 2.85 -5.35 6.32
N THR A 103 3.82 -6.21 6.50
CA THR A 103 4.88 -6.06 7.49
C THR A 103 6.13 -5.50 6.82
N SER A 104 6.92 -4.72 7.56
CA SER A 104 8.23 -4.30 7.06
C SER A 104 9.21 -5.46 7.12
N LEU A 105 10.11 -5.54 6.13
CA LEU A 105 11.26 -6.43 6.13
C LEU A 105 12.51 -5.61 6.45
N LEU A 106 13.30 -6.09 7.39
CA LEU A 106 14.54 -5.43 7.79
C LEU A 106 15.73 -5.97 6.99
N PRO A 107 16.86 -5.23 6.93
CA PRO A 107 18.08 -5.73 6.29
C PRO A 107 18.48 -7.11 6.85
N GLY A 108 18.72 -8.07 5.96
CA GLY A 108 19.02 -9.46 6.30
C GLY A 108 17.79 -10.36 6.43
N ASP A 109 16.58 -9.82 6.39
CA ASP A 109 15.37 -10.65 6.41
C ASP A 109 15.18 -11.41 5.10
N PRO A 110 14.76 -12.69 5.15
CA PRO A 110 14.38 -13.43 3.97
C PRO A 110 13.06 -12.91 3.40
N ILE A 111 12.98 -12.79 2.10
CA ILE A 111 11.75 -12.55 1.35
C ILE A 111 11.18 -13.91 0.97
N THR A 112 10.24 -14.41 1.77
CA THR A 112 9.54 -15.66 1.47
C THR A 112 8.31 -15.42 0.60
N VAL A 113 7.76 -16.48 0.00
CA VAL A 113 6.49 -16.41 -0.74
C VAL A 113 5.39 -15.81 0.14
N GLU A 114 5.28 -16.21 1.41
CA GLU A 114 4.30 -15.64 2.33
C GLU A 114 4.49 -14.14 2.53
N ARG A 115 5.73 -13.70 2.78
CA ARG A 115 6.05 -12.28 2.96
C ARG A 115 5.78 -11.47 1.70
N LEU A 116 6.03 -12.04 0.53
CA LEU A 116 5.66 -11.43 -0.74
C LEU A 116 4.14 -11.31 -0.89
N MET A 117 3.38 -12.36 -0.59
CA MET A 117 1.92 -12.36 -0.64
C MET A 117 1.32 -11.37 0.36
N ASP A 118 1.89 -11.21 1.56
CA ASP A 118 1.48 -10.22 2.57
C ASP A 118 1.62 -8.78 2.04
N GLN A 119 2.60 -8.52 1.17
CA GLN A 119 2.81 -7.21 0.55
C GLN A 119 1.97 -7.00 -0.71
N THR A 120 1.66 -8.05 -1.45
CA THR A 120 1.02 -7.99 -2.77
C THR A 120 -0.39 -8.53 -2.79
N GLY A 121 -0.89 -9.08 -1.69
CA GLY A 121 -2.23 -9.64 -1.58
C GLY A 121 -3.31 -8.60 -1.75
N ILE A 122 -3.88 -8.51 -2.96
CA ILE A 122 -4.98 -7.64 -3.33
C ILE A 122 -6.11 -8.46 -3.96
N THR A 123 -7.28 -7.85 -4.11
CA THR A 123 -8.46 -8.51 -4.65
C THR A 123 -8.39 -8.77 -6.16
N TYR A 124 -7.48 -8.12 -6.87
CA TYR A 124 -7.31 -8.26 -8.31
C TYR A 124 -6.10 -9.15 -8.62
N PRO A 125 -6.32 -10.39 -9.09
CA PRO A 125 -5.23 -11.35 -9.30
C PRO A 125 -4.46 -11.16 -10.61
N LYS A 126 -4.89 -10.23 -11.46
CA LYS A 126 -4.30 -10.04 -12.80
C LYS A 126 -3.76 -8.62 -12.93
N SER A 127 -2.53 -8.50 -13.41
CA SER A 127 -2.00 -7.24 -13.89
C SER A 127 -2.50 -6.94 -15.30
N THR A 128 -2.77 -5.68 -15.58
CA THR A 128 -3.21 -5.18 -16.88
C THR A 128 -2.06 -4.51 -17.62
N LEU A 129 -2.22 -4.32 -18.93
CA LEU A 129 -1.39 -3.46 -19.75
C LEU A 129 -2.30 -2.66 -20.66
N ASN A 130 -2.29 -1.35 -20.49
CA ASN A 130 -3.17 -0.43 -21.20
C ASN A 130 -2.34 0.60 -21.97
N GLU A 131 -2.91 1.15 -23.03
CA GLU A 131 -2.37 2.29 -23.73
C GLU A 131 -3.06 3.56 -23.24
N MET A 132 -2.29 4.55 -22.77
CA MET A 132 -2.79 5.82 -22.26
C MET A 132 -1.98 6.98 -22.81
N THR A 133 -2.65 8.09 -23.16
CA THR A 133 -1.94 9.31 -23.53
C THR A 133 -1.33 9.99 -22.30
N GLY A 134 -0.29 10.80 -22.48
CA GLY A 134 0.31 11.56 -21.40
C GLY A 134 -0.71 12.49 -20.70
N GLU A 135 -1.65 13.05 -21.45
CA GLU A 135 -2.77 13.84 -20.92
C GLU A 135 -3.66 12.99 -20.00
N MET A 136 -4.04 11.79 -20.44
CA MET A 136 -4.84 10.87 -19.63
C MET A 136 -4.11 10.43 -18.36
N ILE A 137 -2.81 10.17 -18.44
CA ILE A 137 -1.97 9.84 -17.28
C ILE A 137 -1.99 10.99 -16.25
N LYS A 138 -1.81 12.24 -16.70
CA LYS A 138 -1.90 13.41 -15.81
C LYS A 138 -3.30 13.53 -15.19
N LEU A 139 -4.36 13.36 -15.99
CA LEU A 139 -5.74 13.45 -15.53
C LEU A 139 -6.03 12.43 -14.42
N VAL A 140 -5.62 11.17 -14.59
CA VAL A 140 -5.79 10.11 -13.57
C VAL A 140 -5.05 10.46 -12.28
N LEU A 141 -3.83 10.95 -12.37
CA LEU A 141 -3.06 11.34 -11.18
C LEU A 141 -3.65 12.55 -10.46
N GLU A 142 -4.17 13.53 -11.19
CA GLU A 142 -4.87 14.70 -10.62
C GLU A 142 -6.17 14.30 -9.92
N ASP A 143 -6.95 13.39 -10.49
CA ASP A 143 -8.18 12.85 -9.88
C ASP A 143 -7.88 12.13 -8.56
N ILE A 144 -6.83 11.29 -8.54
CA ILE A 144 -6.39 10.62 -7.31
C ILE A 144 -5.89 11.64 -6.28
N ALA A 145 -5.15 12.66 -6.71
CA ALA A 145 -4.70 13.73 -5.82
C ALA A 145 -5.89 14.52 -5.23
N ASP A 146 -6.96 14.72 -5.99
CA ASP A 146 -8.16 15.39 -5.49
C ASP A 146 -8.86 14.57 -4.40
N ASN A 147 -8.93 13.25 -4.52
CA ASN A 147 -9.44 12.38 -3.46
C ASN A 147 -8.68 12.50 -2.13
N LEU A 148 -7.43 12.96 -2.16
CA LEU A 148 -6.59 13.13 -0.97
C LEU A 148 -6.59 14.57 -0.44
N PHE A 149 -6.59 15.55 -1.33
CA PHE A 149 -6.28 16.94 -1.02
C PHE A 149 -7.41 17.91 -1.34
N ASN A 150 -8.62 17.41 -1.63
CA ASN A 150 -9.77 18.28 -1.82
C ASN A 150 -10.01 19.10 -0.54
N PRO A 151 -10.20 20.45 -0.62
CA PRO A 151 -10.46 21.27 0.54
C PRO A 151 -11.79 20.96 1.25
N ASP A 152 -12.76 20.38 0.53
CA ASP A 152 -14.00 19.88 1.12
C ASP A 152 -13.83 18.45 1.57
N PRO A 153 -13.93 18.15 2.89
CA PRO A 153 -13.73 16.81 3.44
C PRO A 153 -14.73 15.78 2.93
N TYR A 154 -15.90 16.19 2.42
CA TYR A 154 -16.88 15.27 1.83
C TYR A 154 -16.43 14.69 0.50
N TYR A 155 -15.50 15.33 -0.20
CA TYR A 155 -14.89 14.83 -1.43
C TYR A 155 -13.56 14.09 -1.18
N GLN A 156 -13.06 14.10 0.04
CA GLN A 156 -11.90 13.30 0.40
C GLN A 156 -12.29 11.86 0.63
N MET A 157 -12.09 11.00 -0.35
CA MET A 157 -12.32 9.56 -0.20
C MET A 157 -11.22 8.89 0.64
N GLY A 158 -10.12 9.58 0.90
CA GLY A 158 -8.97 9.07 1.64
C GLY A 158 -8.10 8.12 0.80
N GLY A 159 -7.23 7.39 1.50
CA GLY A 159 -6.27 6.50 0.87
C GLY A 159 -4.90 7.15 0.70
N ASP A 160 -4.18 6.71 -0.31
CA ASP A 160 -2.85 7.20 -0.67
C ASP A 160 -2.79 7.51 -2.17
N MET A 161 -1.77 8.26 -2.57
CA MET A 161 -1.45 8.36 -4.00
C MET A 161 -1.16 6.98 -4.59
N VAL A 162 -1.58 6.76 -5.84
CA VAL A 162 -1.16 5.59 -6.60
C VAL A 162 0.37 5.54 -6.67
N ARG A 163 0.93 4.37 -6.52
CA ARG A 163 2.37 4.14 -6.66
C ARG A 163 2.73 4.17 -8.12
N VAL A 164 3.76 4.92 -8.47
CA VAL A 164 4.11 5.18 -9.87
C VAL A 164 5.52 4.70 -10.15
N GLY A 165 5.68 3.81 -11.13
CA GLY A 165 6.98 3.38 -11.66
C GLY A 165 7.27 4.03 -13.01
N GLY A 166 8.54 4.34 -13.27
CA GLY A 166 9.01 4.93 -14.53
C GLY A 166 8.78 6.43 -14.68
N LEU A 167 7.79 6.99 -14.00
CA LEU A 167 7.40 8.41 -14.06
C LEU A 167 7.84 9.16 -12.80
N ARG A 168 8.28 10.40 -12.96
CA ARG A 168 8.52 11.38 -11.90
C ARG A 168 7.58 12.57 -12.07
N TYR A 169 7.20 13.19 -10.96
CA TYR A 169 6.39 14.42 -10.96
C TYR A 169 6.62 15.22 -9.68
N ALA A 170 6.32 16.51 -9.73
CA ALA A 170 6.13 17.34 -8.54
C ALA A 170 4.64 17.45 -8.21
N ILE A 171 4.32 17.66 -6.93
CA ILE A 171 2.94 17.85 -6.48
C ILE A 171 2.84 19.02 -5.51
N ASP A 172 1.85 19.89 -5.74
CA ASP A 172 1.39 20.92 -4.80
C ASP A 172 -0.01 20.54 -4.30
N PRO A 173 -0.15 19.99 -3.11
CA PRO A 173 -1.46 19.63 -2.54
C PRO A 173 -2.43 20.81 -2.39
N GLY A 174 -1.90 22.04 -2.26
CA GLY A 174 -2.71 23.24 -2.07
C GLY A 174 -3.26 23.85 -3.37
N ALA A 175 -2.76 23.40 -4.52
CA ALA A 175 -3.24 23.86 -5.82
C ALA A 175 -4.64 23.32 -6.14
N PRO A 176 -5.42 24.00 -7.01
CA PRO A 176 -6.69 23.46 -7.49
C PRO A 176 -6.50 22.17 -8.30
N ILE A 177 -7.57 21.39 -8.42
CA ILE A 177 -7.57 20.18 -9.25
C ILE A 177 -7.17 20.50 -10.69
N GLY A 178 -6.32 19.67 -11.26
CA GLY A 178 -5.75 19.84 -12.60
C GLY A 178 -4.42 20.62 -12.63
N GLU A 179 -4.08 21.29 -11.53
CA GLU A 179 -2.85 22.09 -11.38
C GLU A 179 -1.94 21.58 -10.25
N ARG A 180 -2.33 20.49 -9.56
CA ARG A 180 -1.55 19.92 -8.46
C ARG A 180 -0.29 19.21 -8.93
N LEU A 181 -0.32 18.58 -10.11
CA LEU A 181 0.83 17.86 -10.63
C LEU A 181 1.54 18.66 -11.74
N SER A 182 2.84 18.83 -11.56
CA SER A 182 3.75 19.47 -12.51
C SER A 182 4.99 18.59 -12.76
N ASP A 183 5.81 19.00 -13.72
CA ASP A 183 7.09 18.40 -14.03
C ASP A 183 7.03 16.86 -14.21
N LEU A 184 5.98 16.41 -14.93
CA LEU A 184 5.86 15.00 -15.26
C LEU A 184 6.95 14.60 -16.24
N GLU A 185 7.81 13.66 -15.84
CA GLU A 185 8.96 13.21 -16.62
C GLU A 185 9.02 11.69 -16.69
N LEU A 186 9.24 11.17 -17.89
CA LEU A 186 9.57 9.77 -18.14
C LEU A 186 11.03 9.68 -18.63
N ASN A 187 11.87 8.94 -17.90
CA ASN A 187 13.30 8.79 -18.22
C ASN A 187 14.04 10.14 -18.40
N GLY A 188 13.73 11.13 -17.54
CA GLY A 188 14.33 12.46 -17.56
C GLY A 188 13.91 13.35 -18.72
N LYS A 189 12.83 13.01 -19.41
CA LYS A 189 12.23 13.84 -20.46
C LYS A 189 10.79 14.18 -20.08
N PRO A 190 10.34 15.40 -20.37
CA PRO A 190 8.95 15.78 -20.15
C PRO A 190 7.98 14.78 -20.79
N LEU A 191 6.93 14.43 -20.06
CA LEU A 191 5.87 13.56 -20.58
C LEU A 191 5.11 14.33 -21.67
N ASP A 192 5.08 13.77 -22.87
CA ASP A 192 4.34 14.36 -24.00
C ASP A 192 2.84 14.06 -23.85
N PRO A 193 1.97 15.07 -23.68
CA PRO A 193 0.54 14.87 -23.48
C PRO A 193 -0.14 14.10 -24.63
N GLY A 194 0.32 14.29 -25.87
CA GLY A 194 -0.27 13.68 -27.06
C GLY A 194 0.28 12.29 -27.38
N ARG A 195 1.40 11.88 -26.77
CA ARG A 195 2.01 10.58 -27.00
C ARG A 195 1.31 9.50 -26.19
N THR A 196 1.15 8.33 -26.80
CA THR A 196 0.65 7.13 -26.11
C THR A 196 1.78 6.34 -25.47
N TYR A 197 1.56 5.89 -24.24
CA TYR A 197 2.47 5.13 -23.41
C TYR A 197 1.81 3.81 -22.99
N LYS A 198 2.61 2.75 -22.83
CA LYS A 198 2.17 1.50 -22.23
C LYS A 198 2.20 1.62 -20.73
N VAL A 199 1.05 1.46 -20.10
CA VAL A 199 0.87 1.57 -18.64
C VAL A 199 0.44 0.23 -18.09
N ALA A 200 1.26 -0.37 -17.20
CA ALA A 200 0.92 -1.58 -16.45
C ALA A 200 0.27 -1.24 -15.11
N GLY A 201 -0.66 -2.12 -14.63
CA GLY A 201 -1.29 -1.95 -13.32
C GLY A 201 -2.02 -3.19 -12.83
#